data_4428f78718a1645eefff245a66c50ce8
#
_entry.id   4428f78718a1645eefff245a66c50ce8
#
_cell.length_a   1.000
_cell.length_b   1.000
_cell.length_c   1.000
_cell.angle_alpha   90.00
_cell.angle_beta   90.00
_cell.angle_gamma   90.00
#
_symmetry.space_group_name_H-M   'P 1'
#
loop_
_entity.id
_entity.type
_entity.pdbx_description
1 polymer ?
#
loop_
_entity_poly.entity_id
_entity_poly.type
_entity_poly.pdbx_seq_one_letter_code
_entity_poly.pdbx_strand_id
1 'polypeptide(L)'
;LVFAKTNMHEIALGATGENRWTGDVRNPFDPARQSGGSSSGAAVAVATGIGMAAIGSDTGGSVRIPAAFCGVTGFKPSFGAIPLGGALHLSWTCDHAGPLARCVDDCAALFETMARRRVDHGAPARRPRIAVPAAWLAGRLQPAVRAAFEELLASLSQEHAELAEVDSPAFAQAWQCYTPIVRAEAAWVHRAALAAGAPGFSELVLPALQAGRSLAACSYIDALKARERVCAQLDALLADCDALVLPTSAVLPPLRGQDEVEVEGGRTTVREAVLGQTLPFSLAGLPALSIPVGLVEGLPMGLQVVGRRDGDAALLALGRWIEAAVGVTPMPPEE
;
A
#
# COMPACT_ATOMS: atom_id res chain seq x y z
N LEU A 1 20.49 -13.85 2.51
CA LEU A 1 20.46 -14.72 1.33
C LEU A 1 19.13 -14.54 0.59
N VAL A 2 19.18 -14.14 -0.69
CA VAL A 2 18.01 -14.16 -1.57
C VAL A 2 17.93 -15.57 -2.17
N PHE A 3 16.81 -16.28 -1.96
CA PHE A 3 16.67 -17.69 -2.38
C PHE A 3 15.55 -17.95 -3.38
N ALA A 4 14.63 -17.00 -3.59
CA ALA A 4 13.52 -17.16 -4.52
C ALA A 4 13.07 -15.83 -5.15
N LYS A 5 12.41 -15.93 -6.30
CA LYS A 5 11.51 -14.91 -6.83
C LYS A 5 10.08 -15.35 -6.57
N THR A 6 9.29 -14.46 -6.00
CA THR A 6 7.89 -14.71 -5.68
C THR A 6 6.98 -14.37 -6.85
N ASN A 7 5.82 -15.01 -6.92
CA ASN A 7 4.77 -14.64 -7.85
C ASN A 7 4.18 -13.26 -7.51
N MET A 8 3.61 -12.59 -8.49
CA MET A 8 3.06 -11.25 -8.33
C MET A 8 1.92 -11.00 -9.33
N HIS A 9 1.12 -9.98 -9.10
CA HIS A 9 0.19 -9.51 -10.13
C HIS A 9 0.97 -9.12 -11.40
N GLU A 10 0.44 -9.46 -12.56
CA GLU A 10 1.13 -9.31 -13.85
C GLU A 10 1.68 -7.89 -14.03
N ILE A 11 2.98 -7.80 -14.35
CA ILE A 11 3.75 -6.55 -14.53
C ILE A 11 3.56 -5.48 -13.43
N ALA A 12 3.18 -5.85 -12.23
CA ALA A 12 2.84 -4.96 -11.12
C ALA A 12 1.60 -4.06 -11.36
N LEU A 13 0.83 -4.26 -12.44
CA LEU A 13 -0.28 -3.39 -12.85
C LEU A 13 -1.64 -3.89 -12.31
N GLY A 14 -1.76 -4.08 -11.00
CA GLY A 14 -2.98 -4.47 -10.33
C GLY A 14 -2.78 -4.78 -8.84
N ALA A 15 -3.86 -4.89 -8.10
CA ALA A 15 -3.86 -5.00 -6.64
C ALA A 15 -4.44 -6.32 -6.10
N THR A 16 -4.71 -7.32 -6.95
CA THR A 16 -5.47 -8.52 -6.58
C THR A 16 -4.61 -9.77 -6.39
N GLY A 17 -3.44 -9.83 -7.00
CA GLY A 17 -2.59 -11.03 -7.03
C GLY A 17 -2.88 -11.98 -8.18
N GLU A 18 -3.69 -11.56 -9.16
CA GLU A 18 -4.00 -12.33 -10.35
C GLU A 18 -2.83 -12.32 -11.35
N ASN A 19 -2.59 -13.47 -11.98
CA ASN A 19 -1.57 -13.61 -13.00
C ASN A 19 -1.94 -14.75 -13.94
N ARG A 20 -2.16 -14.46 -15.22
CA ARG A 20 -2.60 -15.44 -16.22
C ARG A 20 -1.46 -16.37 -16.67
N TRP A 21 -0.21 -16.01 -16.40
CA TRP A 21 0.98 -16.77 -16.84
C TRP A 21 1.45 -17.77 -15.80
N THR A 22 1.40 -17.37 -14.51
CA THR A 22 1.98 -18.13 -13.40
C THR A 22 0.93 -18.62 -12.42
N GLY A 23 -0.35 -18.29 -12.66
CA GLY A 23 -1.46 -18.56 -11.77
C GLY A 23 -1.61 -17.49 -10.67
N ASP A 24 -2.79 -17.41 -10.11
CA ASP A 24 -3.13 -16.42 -9.08
C ASP A 24 -2.52 -16.80 -7.73
N VAL A 25 -2.09 -15.80 -6.99
CA VAL A 25 -1.66 -15.97 -5.60
C VAL A 25 -2.87 -15.95 -4.68
N ARG A 26 -3.02 -17.00 -3.89
CA ARG A 26 -4.14 -17.17 -2.96
C ARG A 26 -3.83 -16.56 -1.60
N ASN A 27 -4.87 -16.07 -0.92
CA ASN A 27 -4.73 -15.57 0.44
C ASN A 27 -4.46 -16.75 1.41
N PRO A 28 -3.46 -16.62 2.32
CA PRO A 28 -3.09 -17.72 3.22
C PRO A 28 -4.11 -17.95 4.35
N PHE A 29 -5.02 -17.01 4.61
CA PHE A 29 -6.10 -17.15 5.60
C PHE A 29 -7.38 -17.74 5.00
N ASP A 30 -7.66 -17.46 3.73
CA ASP A 30 -8.78 -18.01 2.97
C ASP A 30 -8.42 -18.06 1.48
N PRO A 31 -8.14 -19.25 0.91
CA PRO A 31 -7.75 -19.42 -0.49
C PRO A 31 -8.80 -18.95 -1.53
N ALA A 32 -10.05 -18.73 -1.13
CA ALA A 32 -11.08 -18.17 -1.99
C ALA A 32 -10.96 -16.65 -2.16
N ARG A 33 -10.09 -16.00 -1.34
CA ARG A 33 -9.92 -14.55 -1.32
C ARG A 33 -8.64 -14.09 -1.99
N GLN A 34 -8.61 -12.80 -2.30
CA GLN A 34 -7.45 -12.11 -2.85
C GLN A 34 -6.35 -12.00 -1.77
N SER A 35 -5.11 -12.25 -2.16
CA SER A 35 -3.93 -12.00 -1.31
C SER A 35 -3.49 -10.54 -1.33
N GLY A 36 -4.18 -9.70 -2.08
CA GLY A 36 -3.69 -8.36 -2.39
C GLY A 36 -2.56 -8.39 -3.40
N GLY A 37 -2.14 -7.22 -3.87
CA GLY A 37 -1.10 -7.11 -4.91
C GLY A 37 -0.54 -5.69 -5.02
N SER A 38 0.51 -5.55 -5.83
CA SER A 38 1.07 -6.57 -6.74
C SER A 38 2.08 -7.51 -6.09
N SER A 39 2.66 -7.22 -4.92
CA SER A 39 3.68 -8.04 -4.25
C SER A 39 3.05 -9.23 -3.47
N SER A 40 2.14 -9.93 -4.11
CA SER A 40 1.27 -10.96 -3.53
C SER A 40 2.06 -12.13 -2.94
N GLY A 41 2.89 -12.77 -3.76
CA GLY A 41 3.70 -13.92 -3.33
C GLY A 41 4.75 -13.56 -2.29
N ALA A 42 5.22 -12.30 -2.28
CA ALA A 42 6.12 -11.79 -1.24
C ALA A 42 5.42 -11.78 0.13
N ALA A 43 4.20 -11.24 0.20
CA ALA A 43 3.42 -11.21 1.43
C ALA A 43 3.04 -12.63 1.91
N VAL A 44 2.58 -13.48 0.99
CA VAL A 44 2.23 -14.88 1.32
C VAL A 44 3.44 -15.66 1.84
N ALA A 45 4.61 -15.52 1.20
CA ALA A 45 5.83 -16.21 1.64
C ALA A 45 6.26 -15.80 3.06
N VAL A 46 6.07 -14.53 3.44
CA VAL A 46 6.34 -14.06 4.81
C VAL A 46 5.28 -14.56 5.78
N ALA A 47 3.99 -14.48 5.42
CA ALA A 47 2.88 -14.88 6.27
C ALA A 47 2.93 -16.39 6.61
N THR A 48 3.33 -17.23 5.64
CA THR A 48 3.42 -18.69 5.80
C THR A 48 4.78 -19.17 6.33
N GLY A 49 5.71 -18.25 6.65
CA GLY A 49 7.02 -18.61 7.19
C GLY A 49 8.02 -19.19 6.18
N ILE A 50 7.70 -19.21 4.87
CA ILE A 50 8.64 -19.64 3.81
C ILE A 50 9.86 -18.71 3.77
N GLY A 51 9.66 -17.41 4.01
CA GLY A 51 10.72 -16.42 4.10
C GLY A 51 10.60 -15.57 5.38
N MET A 52 11.72 -15.20 5.97
CA MET A 52 11.73 -14.28 7.12
C MET A 52 11.28 -12.88 6.72
N ALA A 53 11.68 -12.45 5.54
CA ALA A 53 11.31 -11.18 4.95
C ALA A 53 11.31 -11.29 3.42
N ALA A 54 10.67 -10.35 2.75
CA ALA A 54 10.61 -10.28 1.30
C ALA A 54 10.73 -8.81 0.82
N ILE A 55 11.09 -8.64 -0.45
CA ILE A 55 11.14 -7.35 -1.13
C ILE A 55 9.94 -7.26 -2.07
N GLY A 56 9.20 -6.17 -1.98
CA GLY A 56 8.12 -5.82 -2.89
C GLY A 56 8.34 -4.50 -3.60
N SER A 57 7.44 -4.17 -4.51
CA SER A 57 7.33 -2.84 -5.12
C SER A 57 5.99 -2.21 -4.81
N ASP A 58 5.93 -0.89 -4.70
CA ASP A 58 4.71 -0.13 -4.35
C ASP A 58 4.60 1.10 -5.24
N THR A 59 3.69 1.06 -6.20
CA THR A 59 3.35 2.17 -7.08
C THR A 59 2.06 2.86 -6.65
N GLY A 60 1.10 2.09 -6.10
CA GLY A 60 -0.18 2.60 -5.60
C GLY A 60 -0.62 1.98 -4.27
N GLY A 61 0.20 1.09 -3.67
CA GLY A 61 -0.12 0.33 -2.46
C GLY A 61 0.44 -1.09 -2.48
N SER A 62 1.23 -1.43 -3.49
CA SER A 62 1.54 -2.84 -3.80
C SER A 62 2.49 -3.55 -2.84
N VAL A 63 3.04 -2.90 -1.83
CA VAL A 63 3.66 -3.50 -0.63
C VAL A 63 2.62 -3.58 0.50
N ARG A 64 1.90 -2.49 0.72
CA ARG A 64 1.00 -2.30 1.88
C ARG A 64 -0.28 -3.11 1.78
N ILE A 65 -0.90 -3.17 0.59
CA ILE A 65 -2.15 -3.91 0.36
C ILE A 65 -1.95 -5.41 0.62
N PRO A 66 -0.98 -6.09 -0.02
CA PRO A 66 -0.77 -7.50 0.27
C PRO A 66 -0.29 -7.74 1.71
N ALA A 67 0.44 -6.81 2.32
CA ALA A 67 0.78 -6.88 3.75
C ALA A 67 -0.50 -6.91 4.62
N ALA A 68 -1.43 -5.99 4.37
CA ALA A 68 -2.71 -5.93 5.10
C ALA A 68 -3.56 -7.20 4.92
N PHE A 69 -3.64 -7.73 3.70
CA PHE A 69 -4.47 -8.89 3.38
C PHE A 69 -3.87 -10.23 3.81
N CYS A 70 -2.54 -10.28 4.01
CA CYS A 70 -1.83 -11.47 4.46
C CYS A 70 -1.37 -11.40 5.93
N GLY A 71 -1.75 -10.35 6.67
CA GLY A 71 -1.45 -10.23 8.11
C GLY A 71 0.03 -10.05 8.42
N VAL A 72 0.77 -9.35 7.56
CA VAL A 72 2.19 -9.03 7.76
C VAL A 72 2.44 -7.53 7.74
N THR A 73 3.61 -7.10 8.18
CA THR A 73 4.03 -5.70 8.10
C THR A 73 4.64 -5.42 6.72
N GLY A 74 4.20 -4.32 6.10
CA GLY A 74 4.76 -3.83 4.83
C GLY A 74 5.18 -2.37 4.95
N PHE A 75 6.40 -2.06 4.56
CA PHE A 75 6.92 -0.69 4.60
C PHE A 75 7.22 -0.17 3.20
N LYS A 76 6.53 0.89 2.82
CA LYS A 76 6.85 1.72 1.65
C LYS A 76 7.61 2.95 2.13
N PRO A 77 8.94 3.04 1.94
CA PRO A 77 9.71 4.19 2.36
C PRO A 77 9.43 5.44 1.52
N SER A 78 10.06 6.54 1.88
CA SER A 78 10.04 7.78 1.10
C SER A 78 10.51 7.54 -0.34
N PHE A 79 9.98 8.33 -1.27
CA PHE A 79 10.37 8.21 -2.69
C PHE A 79 11.87 8.40 -2.86
N GLY A 80 12.51 7.49 -3.57
CA GLY A 80 13.96 7.51 -3.79
C GLY A 80 14.83 7.03 -2.62
N ALA A 81 14.25 6.71 -1.47
CA ALA A 81 15.01 6.21 -0.31
C ALA A 81 15.69 4.85 -0.60
N ILE A 82 15.09 4.03 -1.43
CA ILE A 82 15.69 2.79 -1.95
C ILE A 82 15.96 2.97 -3.45
N PRO A 83 17.20 2.78 -3.91
CA PRO A 83 17.52 2.85 -5.34
C PRO A 83 16.81 1.75 -6.14
N LEU A 84 16.22 2.09 -7.29
CA LEU A 84 15.53 1.16 -8.19
C LEU A 84 16.38 0.72 -9.40
N GLY A 85 17.68 0.91 -9.35
CA GLY A 85 18.61 0.48 -10.42
C GLY A 85 18.49 -1.03 -10.66
N GLY A 86 18.19 -1.41 -11.91
CA GLY A 86 17.98 -2.81 -12.30
C GLY A 86 16.54 -3.31 -12.16
N ALA A 87 15.63 -2.54 -11.60
CA ALA A 87 14.21 -2.85 -11.61
C ALA A 87 13.54 -2.42 -12.93
N LEU A 88 12.58 -3.21 -13.40
CA LEU A 88 11.70 -2.79 -14.49
C LEU A 88 10.59 -1.92 -13.89
N HIS A 89 10.53 -0.67 -14.30
CA HIS A 89 9.52 0.26 -13.81
C HIS A 89 8.11 -0.08 -14.30
N LEU A 90 7.13 0.18 -13.44
CA LEU A 90 5.74 0.39 -13.84
C LEU A 90 5.51 1.88 -14.10
N SER A 91 5.94 2.73 -13.15
CA SER A 91 5.82 4.18 -13.21
C SER A 91 6.97 4.83 -12.44
N TRP A 92 7.96 5.34 -13.15
CA TRP A 92 9.13 5.98 -12.51
C TRP A 92 8.79 7.18 -11.62
N THR A 93 7.60 7.77 -11.79
CA THR A 93 7.09 8.86 -10.95
C THR A 93 6.55 8.36 -9.61
N CYS A 94 6.06 7.10 -9.54
CA CYS A 94 5.35 6.57 -8.37
C CYS A 94 5.98 5.31 -7.78
N ASP A 95 6.94 4.67 -8.46
CA ASP A 95 7.51 3.40 -8.01
C ASP A 95 8.37 3.55 -6.75
N HIS A 96 8.16 2.65 -5.82
CA HIS A 96 8.99 2.44 -4.64
C HIS A 96 9.35 0.96 -4.55
N ALA A 97 10.49 0.63 -3.94
CA ALA A 97 10.72 -0.67 -3.36
C ALA A 97 10.51 -0.62 -1.86
N GLY A 98 10.08 -1.72 -1.26
CA GLY A 98 9.88 -1.79 0.17
C GLY A 98 9.92 -3.21 0.72
N PRO A 99 10.30 -3.37 2.01
CA PRO A 99 10.29 -4.64 2.70
C PRO A 99 8.89 -5.07 3.13
N LEU A 100 8.69 -6.39 3.17
CA LEU A 100 7.61 -7.07 3.86
C LEU A 100 8.24 -8.02 4.88
N ALA A 101 7.75 -8.00 6.12
CA ALA A 101 8.24 -8.86 7.20
C ALA A 101 7.13 -9.10 8.23
N ARG A 102 7.39 -9.89 9.28
CA ARG A 102 6.38 -10.16 10.31
C ARG A 102 6.23 -9.05 11.34
N CYS A 103 7.22 -8.15 11.45
CA CYS A 103 7.20 -7.03 12.38
C CYS A 103 7.91 -5.80 11.80
N VAL A 104 7.73 -4.66 12.47
CA VAL A 104 8.34 -3.39 12.05
C VAL A 104 9.86 -3.43 12.15
N ASP A 105 10.43 -4.12 13.14
CA ASP A 105 11.88 -4.24 13.31
C ASP A 105 12.55 -4.98 12.16
N ASP A 106 11.97 -6.08 11.70
CA ASP A 106 12.49 -6.81 10.55
C ASP A 106 12.36 -6.00 9.25
N CYS A 107 11.26 -5.24 9.09
CA CYS A 107 11.13 -4.27 7.99
C CYS A 107 12.21 -3.20 8.05
N ALA A 108 12.52 -2.66 9.23
CA ALA A 108 13.56 -1.65 9.41
C ALA A 108 14.94 -2.20 9.06
N ALA A 109 15.30 -3.39 9.51
CA ALA A 109 16.58 -4.03 9.22
C ALA A 109 16.78 -4.29 7.71
N LEU A 110 15.71 -4.75 7.03
CA LEU A 110 15.76 -4.95 5.58
C LEU A 110 15.81 -3.61 4.84
N PHE A 111 15.07 -2.60 5.28
CA PHE A 111 15.12 -1.24 4.72
C PHE A 111 16.53 -0.64 4.82
N GLU A 112 17.20 -0.71 5.97
CA GLU A 112 18.57 -0.23 6.14
C GLU A 112 19.53 -0.86 5.12
N THR A 113 19.37 -2.18 4.91
CA THR A 113 20.18 -2.92 3.95
C THR A 113 19.91 -2.46 2.51
N MET A 114 18.64 -2.29 2.13
CA MET A 114 18.23 -1.86 0.78
C MET A 114 18.58 -0.41 0.51
N ALA A 115 18.41 0.47 1.49
CA ALA A 115 18.73 1.90 1.40
C ALA A 115 20.23 2.19 1.59
N ARG A 116 21.04 1.18 1.98
CA ARG A 116 22.48 1.30 2.25
C ARG A 116 22.79 2.38 3.28
N ARG A 117 21.93 2.55 4.27
CA ARG A 117 22.09 3.52 5.37
C ARG A 117 21.53 2.97 6.66
N ARG A 118 22.11 3.35 7.78
CA ARG A 118 21.56 3.12 9.12
C ARG A 118 20.49 4.17 9.40
N VAL A 119 19.45 3.77 10.11
CA VAL A 119 18.36 4.65 10.55
C VAL A 119 18.22 4.51 12.06
N ASP A 120 18.35 5.59 12.77
CA ASP A 120 17.99 5.61 14.19
C ASP A 120 16.46 5.68 14.29
N HIS A 121 15.86 4.62 14.80
CA HIS A 121 14.42 4.47 14.97
C HIS A 121 14.09 4.15 16.44
N GLY A 122 14.68 4.90 17.37
CA GLY A 122 14.36 4.85 18.80
C GLY A 122 12.87 5.15 19.07
N ALA A 123 12.44 4.94 20.32
CA ALA A 123 11.05 5.22 20.71
C ALA A 123 10.68 6.70 20.48
N PRO A 124 9.39 6.99 20.22
CA PRO A 124 8.92 8.38 20.15
C PRO A 124 9.29 9.15 21.44
N ALA A 125 9.85 10.34 21.29
CA ALA A 125 10.34 11.15 22.43
C ALA A 125 9.20 11.76 23.27
N ARG A 126 7.97 11.77 22.76
CA ARG A 126 6.75 12.34 23.39
C ARG A 126 5.52 11.58 22.94
N ARG A 127 4.37 11.91 23.52
CA ARG A 127 3.05 11.44 23.06
C ARG A 127 2.89 11.76 21.57
N PRO A 128 2.61 10.76 20.72
CA PRO A 128 2.46 11.01 19.29
C PRO A 128 1.15 11.73 18.99
N ARG A 129 1.22 12.72 18.10
CA ARG A 129 0.06 13.39 17.53
C ARG A 129 -0.29 12.74 16.21
N ILE A 130 -1.45 12.07 16.17
CA ILE A 130 -1.88 11.21 15.07
C ILE A 130 -3.08 11.84 14.37
N ALA A 131 -2.95 12.12 13.08
CA ALA A 131 -4.03 12.61 12.24
C ALA A 131 -4.94 11.46 11.79
N VAL A 132 -6.26 11.69 11.76
CA VAL A 132 -7.27 10.75 11.27
C VAL A 132 -8.11 11.46 10.20
N PRO A 133 -8.16 10.97 8.95
CA PRO A 133 -8.93 11.61 7.88
C PRO A 133 -10.41 11.19 7.94
N ALA A 134 -11.11 11.54 9.01
CA ALA A 134 -12.47 11.07 9.32
C ALA A 134 -13.47 11.38 8.20
N ALA A 135 -13.44 12.60 7.64
CA ALA A 135 -14.32 13.02 6.55
C ALA A 135 -14.08 12.22 5.27
N TRP A 136 -12.81 11.91 4.95
CA TRP A 136 -12.46 11.06 3.81
C TRP A 136 -12.97 9.63 3.98
N LEU A 137 -12.90 9.08 5.19
CA LEU A 137 -13.31 7.70 5.49
C LEU A 137 -14.83 7.52 5.57
N ALA A 138 -15.59 8.60 5.77
CA ALA A 138 -17.05 8.54 5.90
C ALA A 138 -17.71 7.91 4.67
N GLY A 139 -18.50 6.86 4.88
CA GLY A 139 -19.18 6.12 3.84
C GLY A 139 -18.30 5.23 2.95
N ARG A 140 -16.99 5.19 3.16
CA ARG A 140 -16.03 4.47 2.29
C ARG A 140 -15.58 3.13 2.83
N LEU A 141 -15.78 2.87 4.12
CA LEU A 141 -15.33 1.64 4.76
C LEU A 141 -16.42 0.56 4.76
N GLN A 142 -16.02 -0.70 4.70
CA GLN A 142 -16.87 -1.81 5.07
C GLN A 142 -17.21 -1.71 6.56
N PRO A 143 -18.45 -1.97 7.01
CA PRO A 143 -18.84 -1.78 8.43
C PRO A 143 -17.93 -2.48 9.44
N ALA A 144 -17.50 -3.72 9.14
CA ALA A 144 -16.58 -4.46 10.01
C ALA A 144 -15.19 -3.80 10.11
N VAL A 145 -14.68 -3.23 9.00
CA VAL A 145 -13.40 -2.49 8.97
C VAL A 145 -13.53 -1.18 9.76
N ARG A 146 -14.67 -0.50 9.66
CA ARG A 146 -14.93 0.73 10.43
C ARG A 146 -14.93 0.44 11.92
N ALA A 147 -15.72 -0.54 12.38
CA ALA A 147 -15.82 -0.89 13.79
C ALA A 147 -14.44 -1.23 14.38
N ALA A 148 -13.67 -2.09 13.69
CA ALA A 148 -12.33 -2.44 14.13
C ALA A 148 -11.36 -1.24 14.14
N PHE A 149 -11.49 -0.32 13.18
CA PHE A 149 -10.68 0.89 13.15
C PHE A 149 -11.02 1.84 14.31
N GLU A 150 -12.30 2.01 14.67
CA GLU A 150 -12.73 2.83 15.80
C GLU A 150 -12.25 2.26 17.15
N GLU A 151 -12.32 0.94 17.32
CA GLU A 151 -11.75 0.25 18.50
C GLU A 151 -10.23 0.47 18.60
N LEU A 152 -9.53 0.39 17.47
CA LEU A 152 -8.09 0.65 17.41
C LEU A 152 -7.76 2.10 17.79
N LEU A 153 -8.50 3.09 17.28
CA LEU A 153 -8.30 4.49 17.64
C LEU A 153 -8.53 4.72 19.14
N ALA A 154 -9.53 4.06 19.73
CA ALA A 154 -9.76 4.11 21.16
C ALA A 154 -8.59 3.53 21.97
N SER A 155 -8.03 2.39 21.53
CA SER A 155 -6.83 1.79 22.13
C SER A 155 -5.61 2.72 22.05
N LEU A 156 -5.34 3.31 20.87
CA LEU A 156 -4.23 4.26 20.69
C LEU A 156 -4.39 5.50 21.59
N SER A 157 -5.62 5.98 21.78
CA SER A 157 -5.90 7.08 22.69
C SER A 157 -5.64 6.71 24.16
N GLN A 158 -5.97 5.47 24.58
CA GLN A 158 -5.65 4.96 25.91
C GLN A 158 -4.14 4.85 26.15
N GLU A 159 -3.36 4.48 25.12
CA GLU A 159 -1.90 4.48 25.11
C GLU A 159 -1.30 5.90 24.95
N HIS A 160 -2.14 6.92 25.19
CA HIS A 160 -1.74 8.32 25.18
C HIS A 160 -1.40 8.95 23.82
N ALA A 161 -1.88 8.43 22.72
CA ALA A 161 -1.86 9.19 21.45
C ALA A 161 -2.81 10.40 21.53
N GLU A 162 -2.39 11.51 20.96
CA GLU A 162 -3.28 12.66 20.70
C GLU A 162 -3.87 12.49 19.29
N LEU A 163 -5.16 12.20 19.20
CA LEU A 163 -5.86 12.04 17.92
C LEU A 163 -6.41 13.39 17.45
N ALA A 164 -6.18 13.72 16.19
CA ALA A 164 -6.68 14.94 15.55
C ALA A 164 -7.39 14.58 14.23
N GLU A 165 -8.64 15.01 14.08
CA GLU A 165 -9.34 14.89 12.81
C GLU A 165 -8.77 15.86 11.78
N VAL A 166 -8.57 15.36 10.57
CA VAL A 166 -8.06 16.16 9.45
C VAL A 166 -8.87 15.87 8.19
N ASP A 167 -8.87 16.82 7.27
CA ASP A 167 -9.45 16.67 5.94
C ASP A 167 -8.55 17.33 4.89
N SER A 168 -8.58 16.79 3.68
CA SER A 168 -7.86 17.36 2.54
C SER A 168 -8.50 16.94 1.22
N PRO A 169 -8.70 17.85 0.29
CA PRO A 169 -9.13 17.51 -1.07
C PRO A 169 -8.09 16.65 -1.82
N ALA A 170 -6.86 16.57 -1.31
CA ALA A 170 -5.79 15.75 -1.87
C ALA A 170 -6.18 14.28 -2.03
N PHE A 171 -6.97 13.72 -1.10
CA PHE A 171 -7.38 12.33 -1.15
C PHE A 171 -8.19 12.00 -2.41
N ALA A 172 -9.18 12.81 -2.74
CA ALA A 172 -9.99 12.63 -3.95
C ALA A 172 -9.21 13.00 -5.23
N GLN A 173 -8.42 14.07 -5.19
CA GLN A 173 -7.64 14.56 -6.32
C GLN A 173 -6.52 13.58 -6.73
N ALA A 174 -5.94 12.85 -5.77
CA ALA A 174 -4.89 11.88 -6.03
C ALA A 174 -5.31 10.82 -7.04
N TRP A 175 -6.56 10.33 -6.96
CA TRP A 175 -7.09 9.37 -7.92
C TRP A 175 -7.14 9.88 -9.35
N GLN A 176 -7.50 11.15 -9.53
CA GLN A 176 -7.66 11.78 -10.84
C GLN A 176 -6.31 11.93 -11.57
N CYS A 177 -5.23 12.21 -10.84
CA CYS A 177 -3.91 12.35 -11.45
C CYS A 177 -3.09 11.06 -11.49
N TYR A 178 -3.28 10.14 -10.56
CA TYR A 178 -2.54 8.87 -10.53
C TYR A 178 -2.76 8.01 -11.78
N THR A 179 -4.00 7.81 -12.18
CA THR A 179 -4.33 6.90 -13.28
C THR A 179 -3.72 7.33 -14.62
N PRO A 180 -3.81 8.59 -15.05
CA PRO A 180 -3.13 9.06 -16.26
C PRO A 180 -1.60 8.90 -16.20
N ILE A 181 -0.97 9.25 -15.05
CA ILE A 181 0.48 9.13 -14.87
C ILE A 181 0.92 7.69 -15.04
N VAL A 182 0.37 6.79 -14.23
CA VAL A 182 0.81 5.39 -14.22
C VAL A 182 0.55 4.69 -15.55
N ARG A 183 -0.61 4.92 -16.17
CA ARG A 183 -0.91 4.30 -17.48
C ARG A 183 0.00 4.79 -18.59
N ALA A 184 0.30 6.10 -18.66
CA ALA A 184 1.19 6.65 -19.69
C ALA A 184 2.62 6.11 -19.51
N GLU A 185 3.12 6.11 -18.29
CA GLU A 185 4.47 5.64 -17.99
C GLU A 185 4.61 4.13 -18.21
N ALA A 186 3.64 3.32 -17.78
CA ALA A 186 3.61 1.89 -18.04
C ALA A 186 3.58 1.59 -19.55
N ALA A 187 2.75 2.30 -20.31
CA ALA A 187 2.71 2.15 -21.77
C ALA A 187 4.03 2.52 -22.42
N TRP A 188 4.72 3.56 -21.94
CA TRP A 188 6.04 3.94 -22.44
C TRP A 188 7.11 2.90 -22.11
N VAL A 189 7.12 2.35 -20.88
CA VAL A 189 8.03 1.27 -20.46
C VAL A 189 7.89 0.07 -21.40
N HIS A 190 6.67 -0.33 -21.70
CA HIS A 190 6.35 -1.49 -22.53
C HIS A 190 6.14 -1.17 -24.03
N ARG A 191 6.53 0.03 -24.50
CA ARG A 191 6.26 0.51 -25.85
C ARG A 191 6.77 -0.40 -26.97
N ALA A 192 7.92 -1.04 -26.79
CA ALA A 192 8.48 -1.94 -27.77
C ALA A 192 7.61 -3.21 -27.95
N ALA A 193 7.18 -3.81 -26.85
CA ALA A 193 6.28 -4.96 -26.88
C ALA A 193 4.89 -4.60 -27.43
N LEU A 194 4.36 -3.42 -27.05
CA LEU A 194 3.10 -2.92 -27.61
C LEU A 194 3.17 -2.66 -29.12
N ALA A 195 4.31 -2.16 -29.64
CA ALA A 195 4.53 -1.98 -31.06
C ALA A 195 4.66 -3.31 -31.83
N ALA A 196 5.16 -4.36 -31.17
CA ALA A 196 5.27 -5.71 -31.71
C ALA A 196 3.96 -6.53 -31.64
N GLY A 197 2.82 -5.91 -31.33
CA GLY A 197 1.53 -6.59 -31.22
C GLY A 197 1.22 -7.12 -29.82
N ALA A 198 1.93 -6.62 -28.81
CA ALA A 198 1.72 -6.93 -27.39
C ALA A 198 1.88 -8.43 -27.01
N PRO A 199 2.84 -9.17 -27.57
CA PRO A 199 3.04 -10.56 -27.16
C PRO A 199 3.40 -10.62 -25.67
N GLY A 200 2.74 -11.50 -24.93
CA GLY A 200 3.05 -11.72 -23.51
C GLY A 200 2.30 -10.84 -22.53
N PHE A 201 1.30 -10.05 -22.95
CA PHE A 201 0.36 -9.38 -22.04
C PHE A 201 -1.01 -10.06 -22.08
N SER A 202 -1.58 -10.29 -20.91
CA SER A 202 -2.92 -10.82 -20.78
C SER A 202 -3.99 -9.74 -20.85
N GLU A 203 -5.25 -10.15 -20.89
CA GLU A 203 -6.43 -9.29 -20.80
C GLU A 203 -6.53 -8.50 -19.49
N LEU A 204 -5.80 -8.89 -18.46
CA LEU A 204 -5.76 -8.16 -17.18
C LEU A 204 -5.08 -6.80 -17.30
N VAL A 205 -4.03 -6.71 -18.08
CA VAL A 205 -3.15 -5.52 -18.13
C VAL A 205 -3.17 -4.80 -19.47
N LEU A 206 -3.44 -5.51 -20.57
CA LEU A 206 -3.40 -4.96 -21.91
C LEU A 206 -4.31 -3.75 -22.12
N PRO A 207 -5.57 -3.72 -21.63
CA PRO A 207 -6.45 -2.55 -21.77
C PRO A 207 -5.88 -1.29 -21.13
N ALA A 208 -5.23 -1.41 -19.97
CA ALA A 208 -4.62 -0.27 -19.27
C ALA A 208 -3.39 0.26 -20.02
N LEU A 209 -2.57 -0.63 -20.58
CA LEU A 209 -1.42 -0.26 -21.42
C LEU A 209 -1.86 0.43 -22.70
N GLN A 210 -2.90 -0.08 -23.38
CA GLN A 210 -3.47 0.53 -24.58
C GLN A 210 -4.05 1.91 -24.29
N ALA A 211 -4.78 2.07 -23.18
CA ALA A 211 -5.30 3.37 -22.74
C ALA A 211 -4.17 4.36 -22.47
N GLY A 212 -3.07 3.91 -21.83
CA GLY A 212 -1.89 4.73 -21.60
C GLY A 212 -1.20 5.17 -22.91
N ARG A 213 -1.10 4.26 -23.88
CA ARG A 213 -0.53 4.55 -25.23
C ARG A 213 -1.33 5.61 -25.97
N SER A 214 -2.64 5.67 -25.78
CA SER A 214 -3.55 6.60 -26.45
C SER A 214 -3.74 7.90 -25.70
N LEU A 215 -3.13 8.08 -24.53
CA LEU A 215 -3.28 9.27 -23.70
C LEU A 215 -2.60 10.48 -24.39
N ALA A 216 -3.32 11.61 -24.47
CA ALA A 216 -2.74 12.84 -24.97
C ALA A 216 -1.63 13.37 -24.03
N ALA A 217 -0.55 13.89 -24.61
CA ALA A 217 0.56 14.46 -23.84
C ALA A 217 0.11 15.55 -22.85
N CYS A 218 -0.84 16.41 -23.26
CA CYS A 218 -1.38 17.44 -22.37
C CYS A 218 -2.06 16.84 -21.14
N SER A 219 -2.83 15.74 -21.28
CA SER A 219 -3.48 15.08 -20.15
C SER A 219 -2.47 14.52 -19.15
N TYR A 220 -1.35 13.97 -19.61
CA TYR A 220 -0.25 13.54 -18.77
C TYR A 220 0.40 14.72 -18.03
N ILE A 221 0.66 15.83 -18.73
CA ILE A 221 1.26 17.04 -18.15
C ILE A 221 0.31 17.64 -17.11
N ASP A 222 -0.99 17.74 -17.41
CA ASP A 222 -2.00 18.22 -16.46
C ASP A 222 -2.05 17.36 -15.19
N ALA A 223 -1.94 16.03 -15.35
CA ALA A 223 -1.89 15.10 -14.22
C ALA A 223 -0.62 15.31 -13.36
N LEU A 224 0.55 15.56 -13.97
CA LEU A 224 1.78 15.90 -13.23
C LEU A 224 1.63 17.22 -12.47
N LYS A 225 1.04 18.25 -13.07
CA LYS A 225 0.75 19.52 -12.39
C LYS A 225 -0.26 19.39 -11.25
N ALA A 226 -1.28 18.53 -11.43
CA ALA A 226 -2.21 18.20 -10.35
C ALA A 226 -1.50 17.46 -9.22
N ARG A 227 -0.59 16.52 -9.52
CA ARG A 227 0.23 15.82 -8.54
C ARG A 227 1.04 16.78 -7.67
N GLU A 228 1.66 17.81 -8.23
CA GLU A 228 2.40 18.83 -7.46
C GLU A 228 1.52 19.45 -6.36
N ARG A 229 0.25 19.78 -6.68
CA ARG A 229 -0.71 20.33 -5.70
C ARG A 229 -1.10 19.31 -4.63
N VAL A 230 -1.36 18.06 -5.03
CA VAL A 230 -1.65 16.97 -4.09
C VAL A 230 -0.50 16.76 -3.12
N CYS A 231 0.74 16.73 -3.61
CA CYS A 231 1.93 16.63 -2.75
C CYS A 231 1.99 17.75 -1.72
N ALA A 232 1.85 19.01 -2.16
CA ALA A 232 1.90 20.16 -1.27
C ALA A 232 0.77 20.14 -0.21
N GLN A 233 -0.43 19.70 -0.56
CA GLN A 233 -1.56 19.59 0.37
C GLN A 233 -1.33 18.48 1.42
N LEU A 234 -0.78 17.32 1.02
CA LEU A 234 -0.47 16.23 1.96
C LEU A 234 0.73 16.57 2.85
N ASP A 235 1.75 17.25 2.33
CA ASP A 235 2.87 17.75 3.13
C ASP A 235 2.39 18.76 4.18
N ALA A 236 1.50 19.69 3.81
CA ALA A 236 0.91 20.66 4.74
C ALA A 236 0.04 19.98 5.82
N LEU A 237 -0.76 18.98 5.44
CA LEU A 237 -1.60 18.22 6.36
C LEU A 237 -0.76 17.51 7.44
N LEU A 238 0.41 16.98 7.07
CA LEU A 238 1.30 16.28 7.98
C LEU A 238 2.24 17.20 8.77
N ALA A 239 2.28 18.50 8.48
CA ALA A 239 3.24 19.42 9.12
C ALA A 239 3.12 19.46 10.64
N ASP A 240 1.89 19.37 11.16
CA ASP A 240 1.60 19.47 12.61
C ASP A 240 1.32 18.12 13.29
N CYS A 241 1.47 16.99 12.56
CA CYS A 241 1.22 15.65 13.09
C CYS A 241 2.47 14.79 12.96
N ASP A 242 2.62 13.79 13.83
CA ASP A 242 3.73 12.82 13.72
C ASP A 242 3.43 11.77 12.64
N ALA A 243 2.16 11.42 12.47
CA ALA A 243 1.68 10.59 11.36
C ALA A 243 0.19 10.79 11.10
N LEU A 244 -0.27 10.25 9.97
CA LEU A 244 -1.68 10.06 9.67
C LEU A 244 -1.97 8.56 9.68
N VAL A 245 -3.12 8.14 10.24
CA VAL A 245 -3.56 6.75 10.29
C VAL A 245 -4.91 6.54 9.64
N LEU A 246 -5.04 5.41 8.95
CA LEU A 246 -6.29 4.95 8.33
C LEU A 246 -6.18 3.43 8.07
N PRO A 247 -7.29 2.71 7.83
CA PRO A 247 -7.21 1.33 7.35
C PRO A 247 -6.42 1.25 6.04
N THR A 248 -5.56 0.25 5.89
CA THR A 248 -4.77 0.07 4.65
C THR A 248 -5.66 -0.19 3.43
N SER A 249 -6.78 -0.87 3.63
CA SER A 249 -7.84 -1.09 2.64
C SER A 249 -9.18 -0.72 3.25
N ALA A 250 -10.11 -0.24 2.44
CA ALA A 250 -11.48 0.06 2.88
C ALA A 250 -12.30 -1.20 3.20
N VAL A 251 -11.85 -2.36 2.75
CA VAL A 251 -12.53 -3.65 2.89
C VAL A 251 -11.56 -4.73 3.33
N LEU A 252 -12.07 -5.78 3.96
CA LEU A 252 -11.35 -7.03 4.17
C LEU A 252 -11.02 -7.68 2.82
N PRO A 253 -10.11 -8.67 2.76
CA PRO A 253 -9.74 -9.33 1.51
C PRO A 253 -10.96 -9.76 0.69
N PRO A 254 -11.23 -9.18 -0.51
CA PRO A 254 -12.38 -9.54 -1.34
C PRO A 254 -12.26 -10.96 -1.88
N LEU A 255 -13.38 -11.55 -2.32
CA LEU A 255 -13.33 -12.82 -3.04
C LEU A 255 -12.57 -12.67 -4.37
N ARG A 256 -11.91 -13.72 -4.79
CA ARG A 256 -11.25 -13.76 -6.10
C ARG A 256 -12.29 -13.66 -7.22
N GLY A 257 -11.99 -12.87 -8.25
CA GLY A 257 -12.92 -12.59 -9.34
C GLY A 257 -14.09 -11.67 -8.99
N GLN A 258 -14.12 -11.08 -7.79
CA GLN A 258 -15.13 -10.10 -7.40
C GLN A 258 -14.77 -8.73 -7.97
N ASP A 259 -15.72 -8.08 -8.65
CA ASP A 259 -15.54 -6.75 -9.27
C ASP A 259 -15.98 -5.61 -8.36
N GLU A 260 -17.02 -5.82 -7.55
CA GLU A 260 -17.61 -4.82 -6.67
C GLU A 260 -17.72 -5.32 -5.23
N VAL A 261 -17.67 -4.40 -4.28
CA VAL A 261 -17.81 -4.64 -2.84
C VAL A 261 -18.79 -3.63 -2.23
N GLU A 262 -19.37 -4.00 -1.08
CA GLU A 262 -20.22 -3.11 -0.29
C GLU A 262 -19.41 -2.36 0.75
N VAL A 263 -19.67 -1.06 0.84
CA VAL A 263 -19.19 -0.15 1.88
C VAL A 263 -20.37 0.62 2.45
N GLU A 264 -20.20 1.34 3.55
CA GLU A 264 -21.31 2.07 4.21
C GLU A 264 -22.08 3.00 3.27
N GLY A 265 -21.40 3.64 2.32
CA GLY A 265 -22.00 4.54 1.32
C GLY A 265 -22.64 3.86 0.12
N GLY A 266 -22.66 2.52 0.07
CA GLY A 266 -23.21 1.73 -1.03
C GLY A 266 -22.18 0.83 -1.69
N ARG A 267 -22.29 0.59 -3.01
CA ARG A 267 -21.36 -0.28 -3.76
C ARG A 267 -20.26 0.52 -4.44
N THR A 268 -19.06 -0.05 -4.44
CA THR A 268 -17.90 0.51 -5.14
C THR A 268 -17.10 -0.62 -5.80
N THR A 269 -16.21 -0.27 -6.72
CA THR A 269 -15.32 -1.26 -7.33
C THR A 269 -14.29 -1.78 -6.33
N VAL A 270 -13.92 -3.07 -6.43
CA VAL A 270 -12.81 -3.64 -5.64
C VAL A 270 -11.55 -2.80 -5.79
N ARG A 271 -11.25 -2.34 -7.02
CA ARG A 271 -10.09 -1.50 -7.30
C ARG A 271 -10.11 -0.21 -6.48
N GLU A 272 -11.24 0.47 -6.38
CA GLU A 272 -11.39 1.72 -5.63
C GLU A 272 -11.32 1.49 -4.12
N ALA A 273 -12.01 0.46 -3.60
CA ALA A 273 -11.99 0.10 -2.20
C ALA A 273 -10.59 -0.29 -1.70
N VAL A 274 -9.82 -1.00 -2.52
CA VAL A 274 -8.49 -1.52 -2.14
C VAL A 274 -7.40 -0.47 -2.31
N LEU A 275 -7.41 0.32 -3.41
CA LEU A 275 -6.36 1.29 -3.71
C LEU A 275 -6.61 2.68 -3.11
N GLY A 276 -7.88 3.03 -2.85
CA GLY A 276 -8.26 4.40 -2.47
C GLY A 276 -7.55 4.91 -1.22
N GLN A 277 -7.20 4.01 -0.30
CA GLN A 277 -6.54 4.34 0.96
C GLN A 277 -5.00 4.45 0.85
N THR A 278 -4.39 3.81 -0.14
CA THR A 278 -2.92 3.74 -0.26
C THR A 278 -2.35 4.64 -1.35
N LEU A 279 -3.09 4.81 -2.44
CA LEU A 279 -2.70 5.51 -3.65
C LEU A 279 -2.25 6.97 -3.41
N PRO A 280 -2.91 7.80 -2.58
CA PRO A 280 -2.50 9.20 -2.38
C PRO A 280 -1.06 9.32 -1.88
N PHE A 281 -0.64 8.40 -1.04
CA PHE A 281 0.69 8.43 -0.41
C PHE A 281 1.79 7.85 -1.30
N SER A 282 1.46 6.92 -2.20
CA SER A 282 2.39 6.51 -3.27
C SER A 282 2.61 7.65 -4.26
N LEU A 283 1.53 8.29 -4.72
CA LEU A 283 1.57 9.43 -5.63
C LEU A 283 2.40 10.59 -5.06
N ALA A 284 2.23 10.88 -3.77
CA ALA A 284 2.97 11.94 -3.08
C ALA A 284 4.40 11.53 -2.71
N GLY A 285 4.75 10.25 -2.74
CA GLY A 285 6.07 9.74 -2.34
C GLY A 285 6.33 9.79 -0.84
N LEU A 286 5.29 9.86 0.00
CA LEU A 286 5.37 9.87 1.45
C LEU A 286 5.65 8.46 1.99
N PRO A 287 6.47 8.29 3.04
CA PRO A 287 6.69 6.99 3.64
C PRO A 287 5.42 6.49 4.32
N ALA A 288 5.14 5.19 4.22
CA ALA A 288 3.96 4.57 4.81
C ALA A 288 4.21 3.12 5.23
N LEU A 289 3.71 2.75 6.40
CA LEU A 289 3.66 1.39 6.92
C LEU A 289 2.24 0.84 6.77
N SER A 290 2.12 -0.47 6.56
CA SER A 290 0.92 -1.24 6.88
C SER A 290 1.28 -2.22 7.98
N ILE A 291 0.62 -2.12 9.13
CA ILE A 291 0.87 -2.95 10.33
C ILE A 291 -0.38 -3.80 10.53
N PRO A 292 -0.27 -5.13 10.72
CA PRO A 292 -1.41 -5.97 11.03
C PRO A 292 -1.98 -5.60 12.42
N VAL A 293 -3.30 -5.51 12.51
CA VAL A 293 -4.00 -5.13 13.75
C VAL A 293 -4.92 -6.24 14.27
N GLY A 294 -4.66 -7.47 13.86
CA GLY A 294 -5.44 -8.63 14.24
C GLY A 294 -6.35 -9.15 13.14
N LEU A 295 -7.32 -9.96 13.52
CA LEU A 295 -8.31 -10.56 12.63
C LEU A 295 -9.68 -9.92 12.84
N VAL A 296 -10.32 -9.55 11.75
CA VAL A 296 -11.72 -9.10 11.70
C VAL A 296 -12.49 -10.13 10.87
N GLU A 297 -13.51 -10.73 11.45
CA GLU A 297 -14.27 -11.83 10.81
C GLU A 297 -13.36 -12.99 10.31
N GLY A 298 -12.28 -13.27 11.04
CA GLY A 298 -11.30 -14.32 10.70
C GLY A 298 -10.29 -13.93 9.61
N LEU A 299 -10.31 -12.70 9.12
CA LEU A 299 -9.44 -12.19 8.06
C LEU A 299 -8.52 -11.07 8.57
N PRO A 300 -7.27 -10.99 8.11
CA PRO A 300 -6.38 -9.93 8.53
C PRO A 300 -6.87 -8.53 8.13
N MET A 301 -6.65 -7.57 9.03
CA MET A 301 -6.79 -6.16 8.77
C MET A 301 -5.46 -5.44 9.01
N GLY A 302 -5.12 -4.49 8.14
CA GLY A 302 -3.93 -3.65 8.28
C GLY A 302 -4.28 -2.20 8.62
N LEU A 303 -3.55 -1.62 9.58
CA LEU A 303 -3.51 -0.19 9.82
C LEU A 303 -2.42 0.44 8.95
N GLN A 304 -2.76 1.42 8.15
CA GLN A 304 -1.79 2.24 7.45
C GLN A 304 -1.38 3.43 8.32
N VAL A 305 -0.07 3.60 8.48
CA VAL A 305 0.57 4.71 9.18
C VAL A 305 1.42 5.47 8.18
N VAL A 306 1.11 6.75 7.95
CA VAL A 306 1.78 7.58 6.95
C VAL A 306 2.60 8.65 7.66
N GLY A 307 3.90 8.71 7.36
CA GLY A 307 4.83 9.68 7.91
C GLY A 307 5.05 10.90 7.03
N ARG A 308 5.76 11.88 7.59
CA ARG A 308 6.23 13.05 6.85
C ARG A 308 7.24 12.63 5.77
N ARG A 309 7.37 13.43 4.74
CA ARG A 309 8.37 13.25 3.69
C ARG A 309 9.78 13.13 4.30
N ASP A 310 10.53 12.15 3.83
CA ASP A 310 11.87 11.80 4.32
C ASP A 310 11.94 11.42 5.82
N GLY A 311 10.77 11.21 6.45
CA GLY A 311 10.62 10.86 7.86
C GLY A 311 10.65 9.35 8.14
N ASP A 312 11.34 8.55 7.32
CA ASP A 312 11.38 7.08 7.42
C ASP A 312 11.72 6.57 8.83
N ALA A 313 12.74 7.18 9.48
CA ALA A 313 13.17 6.80 10.81
C ALA A 313 12.09 7.05 11.88
N ALA A 314 11.50 8.24 11.85
CA ALA A 314 10.43 8.60 12.79
C ALA A 314 9.19 7.74 12.59
N LEU A 315 8.86 7.40 11.33
CA LEU A 315 7.75 6.52 11.02
C LEU A 315 7.99 5.09 11.52
N LEU A 316 9.20 4.55 11.36
CA LEU A 316 9.56 3.23 11.88
C LEU A 316 9.50 3.21 13.42
N ALA A 317 9.99 4.25 14.09
CA ALA A 317 9.89 4.40 15.55
C ALA A 317 8.42 4.41 16.02
N LEU A 318 7.56 5.19 15.35
CA LEU A 318 6.13 5.24 15.64
C LEU A 318 5.45 3.91 15.33
N GLY A 319 5.83 3.26 14.22
CA GLY A 319 5.31 1.95 13.83
C GLY A 319 5.56 0.88 14.90
N ARG A 320 6.76 0.84 15.48
CA ARG A 320 7.09 -0.06 16.61
C ARG A 320 6.24 0.22 17.85
N TRP A 321 6.02 1.49 18.15
CA TRP A 321 5.17 1.89 19.26
C TRP A 321 3.70 1.45 19.03
N ILE A 322 3.18 1.63 17.82
CA ILE A 322 1.84 1.17 17.45
C ILE A 322 1.77 -0.36 17.50
N GLU A 323 2.74 -1.06 16.92
CA GLU A 323 2.78 -2.54 16.93
C GLU A 323 2.78 -3.10 18.35
N ALA A 324 3.49 -2.49 19.28
CA ALA A 324 3.48 -2.86 20.69
C ALA A 324 2.12 -2.60 21.37
N ALA A 325 1.42 -1.52 21.00
CA ALA A 325 0.10 -1.15 21.54
C ALA A 325 -1.03 -2.05 20.98
N VAL A 326 -0.91 -2.48 19.72
CA VAL A 326 -1.94 -3.28 19.04
C VAL A 326 -1.87 -4.78 19.37
N GLY A 327 -0.67 -5.30 19.70
CA GLY A 327 -0.50 -6.66 20.20
C GLY A 327 -0.02 -7.67 19.16
N VAL A 328 -0.84 -8.46 18.50
CA VAL A 328 -0.43 -9.73 17.86
C VAL A 328 -0.47 -9.68 16.34
N THR A 329 0.65 -10.07 15.70
CA THR A 329 0.66 -10.43 14.27
C THR A 329 -0.12 -11.73 14.07
N PRO A 330 -1.19 -11.73 13.27
CA PRO A 330 -1.98 -12.93 13.05
C PRO A 330 -1.18 -13.98 12.26
N MET A 331 -1.41 -15.24 12.59
CA MET A 331 -0.85 -16.36 11.83
C MET A 331 -1.95 -17.03 11.02
N PRO A 332 -1.68 -17.42 9.76
CA PRO A 332 -2.65 -18.21 9.01
C PRO A 332 -2.91 -19.56 9.71
N PRO A 333 -4.09 -20.16 9.51
CA PRO A 333 -4.39 -21.48 10.05
C PRO A 333 -3.38 -22.51 9.51
N GLU A 334 -3.01 -23.47 10.37
CA GLU A 334 -2.25 -24.65 9.94
C GLU A 334 -3.15 -25.53 9.07
N GLU A 335 -2.65 -25.99 7.91
CA GLU A 335 -3.38 -26.91 7.03
C GLU A 335 -3.50 -28.34 7.63
#